data_162bae6cd4ba7257a704d9166ae36e63
#
_entry.id   162bae6cd4ba7257a704d9166ae36e63
#
_cell.length_a   1.000
_cell.length_b   1.000
_cell.length_c   1.000
_cell.angle_alpha   90.00
_cell.angle_beta   90.00
_cell.angle_gamma   90.00
#
_symmetry.space_group_name_H-M   'P 1'
#
loop_
_entity.id
_entity.type
_entity.pdbx_description
1 polymer ?
#
loop_
_entity_poly.entity_id
_entity_poly.type
_entity_poly.pdbx_seq_one_letter_code
_entity_poly.pdbx_strand_id
1 'polypeptide(L)'
;MKKLFLTFLFFCQFAFVHAQEEAFAVINDKDGYVNVRKGKSAQSKVLKRLNNKTIVFVYNYDKATDGNWIYTDEEGFIYNDRVKWIHEFPIIAKGIAKGNTIVFEGKEIQVVLTSGKFDKSKHSFEYYKDSPSGVEVIDDKLPYGTDGKMPTTEYKSIVINIRGKQVSLPKDAYSDLYEPTFSIDHNSVHYDKENDILYIVANNNYAERPYKVCWQIEKGVYKERKIGDLVY
;
A
#
# COMPACT_ATOMS: atom_id res chain seq x y z
N MET A 1 -38.72 -56.13 -8.73
CA MET A 1 -37.34 -55.73 -8.44
C MET A 1 -37.21 -54.21 -8.64
N LYS A 2 -37.27 -53.43 -7.56
CA LYS A 2 -37.15 -51.96 -7.63
C LYS A 2 -35.67 -51.59 -7.52
N LYS A 3 -35.11 -50.96 -8.53
CA LYS A 3 -33.73 -50.44 -8.51
C LYS A 3 -33.72 -49.09 -7.79
N LEU A 4 -33.05 -49.05 -6.63
CA LEU A 4 -32.84 -47.86 -5.86
C LEU A 4 -31.64 -47.11 -6.50
N PHE A 5 -31.92 -45.92 -7.06
CA PHE A 5 -30.88 -45.01 -7.57
C PHE A 5 -30.40 -44.14 -6.39
N LEU A 6 -29.18 -44.42 -5.92
CA LEU A 6 -28.53 -43.61 -4.86
C LEU A 6 -27.78 -42.46 -5.54
N THR A 7 -28.40 -41.29 -5.51
CA THR A 7 -27.76 -40.05 -6.02
C THR A 7 -26.81 -39.53 -4.96
N PHE A 8 -25.51 -39.64 -5.20
CA PHE A 8 -24.46 -39.11 -4.35
C PHE A 8 -24.30 -37.60 -4.66
N LEU A 9 -24.87 -36.75 -3.78
CA LEU A 9 -24.67 -35.30 -3.85
C LEU A 9 -23.28 -34.98 -3.37
N PHE A 10 -22.39 -34.64 -4.32
CA PHE A 10 -21.04 -34.15 -4.03
C PHE A 10 -21.16 -32.69 -3.55
N PHE A 11 -21.15 -32.48 -2.25
CA PHE A 11 -21.05 -31.15 -1.63
C PHE A 11 -19.63 -30.64 -1.83
N CYS A 12 -19.42 -29.84 -2.88
CA CYS A 12 -18.17 -29.11 -3.09
C CYS A 12 -18.09 -28.01 -2.03
N GLN A 13 -17.41 -28.28 -0.93
CA GLN A 13 -17.07 -27.24 0.05
C GLN A 13 -16.03 -26.33 -0.62
N PHE A 14 -16.48 -25.17 -1.09
CA PHE A 14 -15.59 -24.08 -1.42
C PHE A 14 -14.95 -23.60 -0.10
N ALA A 15 -13.76 -24.07 0.18
CA ALA A 15 -12.90 -23.44 1.16
C ALA A 15 -12.60 -22.03 0.63
N PHE A 16 -13.23 -21.02 1.20
CA PHE A 16 -12.78 -19.65 1.02
C PHE A 16 -11.38 -19.56 1.65
N VAL A 17 -10.36 -19.63 0.82
CA VAL A 17 -9.02 -19.25 1.22
C VAL A 17 -9.09 -17.73 1.45
N HIS A 18 -9.19 -17.32 2.69
CA HIS A 18 -8.98 -15.93 3.06
C HIS A 18 -7.50 -15.67 2.83
N ALA A 19 -7.20 -15.02 1.70
CA ALA A 19 -5.87 -14.48 1.50
C ALA A 19 -5.58 -13.52 2.66
N GLN A 20 -4.46 -13.72 3.33
CA GLN A 20 -3.97 -12.81 4.36
C GLN A 20 -3.81 -11.44 3.71
N GLU A 21 -4.64 -10.47 4.11
CA GLU A 21 -4.58 -9.14 3.55
C GLU A 21 -3.57 -8.30 4.32
N GLU A 22 -2.45 -8.04 3.68
CA GLU A 22 -1.54 -7.00 4.12
C GLU A 22 -2.11 -5.64 3.71
N ALA A 23 -2.21 -4.72 4.64
CA ALA A 23 -2.91 -3.46 4.40
C ALA A 23 -2.31 -2.29 5.18
N PHE A 24 -2.62 -1.08 4.72
CA PHE A 24 -2.30 0.14 5.46
C PHE A 24 -3.41 0.50 6.43
N ALA A 25 -2.99 0.95 7.61
CA ALA A 25 -3.87 1.54 8.61
C ALA A 25 -3.26 2.84 9.14
N VAL A 26 -4.08 3.67 9.74
CA VAL A 26 -3.63 4.88 10.46
C VAL A 26 -3.93 4.74 11.93
N ILE A 27 -3.03 5.25 12.76
CA ILE A 27 -3.25 5.33 14.20
C ILE A 27 -4.45 6.25 14.46
N ASN A 28 -5.42 5.74 15.19
CA ASN A 28 -6.66 6.42 15.53
C ASN A 28 -7.11 6.06 16.95
N ASP A 29 -6.45 6.63 17.92
CA ASP A 29 -6.69 6.39 19.34
C ASP A 29 -7.24 7.63 20.03
N LYS A 30 -8.18 7.42 20.99
CA LYS A 30 -8.74 8.52 21.80
C LYS A 30 -7.72 9.27 22.64
N ASP A 31 -6.61 8.60 23.00
CA ASP A 31 -5.53 9.19 23.80
C ASP A 31 -4.55 9.99 22.92
N GLY A 32 -4.78 10.04 21.58
CA GLY A 32 -3.94 10.76 20.61
C GLY A 32 -2.70 9.98 20.18
N TYR A 33 -2.45 8.78 20.68
CA TYR A 33 -1.30 7.96 20.36
C TYR A 33 -1.52 6.49 20.71
N VAL A 34 -0.68 5.62 20.17
CA VAL A 34 -0.62 4.20 20.53
C VAL A 34 0.80 3.80 20.93
N ASN A 35 0.91 2.79 21.78
CA ASN A 35 2.18 2.15 22.10
C ASN A 35 2.40 0.94 21.19
N VAL A 36 3.50 0.92 20.45
CA VAL A 36 4.02 -0.26 19.77
C VAL A 36 4.72 -1.15 20.80
N ARG A 37 4.35 -2.43 20.86
CA ARG A 37 4.83 -3.34 21.91
C ARG A 37 5.59 -4.52 21.34
N LYS A 38 6.52 -5.06 22.12
CA LYS A 38 7.33 -6.23 21.73
C LYS A 38 6.51 -7.51 21.56
N GLY A 39 5.35 -7.61 22.21
CA GLY A 39 4.51 -8.83 22.17
C GLY A 39 3.03 -8.49 22.30
N LYS A 40 2.17 -9.46 22.05
CA LYS A 40 0.71 -9.40 22.01
C LYS A 40 0.09 -9.28 23.41
N SER A 41 0.51 -8.30 24.21
CA SER A 41 0.00 -8.07 25.57
C SER A 41 0.15 -6.62 26.00
N ALA A 42 -0.82 -6.10 26.76
CA ALA A 42 -0.75 -4.78 27.36
C ALA A 42 0.40 -4.61 28.38
N GLN A 43 0.91 -5.72 28.91
CA GLN A 43 2.06 -5.77 29.83
C GLN A 43 3.39 -5.89 29.10
N SER A 44 3.38 -6.20 27.79
CA SER A 44 4.62 -6.30 27.01
C SER A 44 5.36 -4.97 26.95
N LYS A 45 6.69 -5.06 26.88
CA LYS A 45 7.57 -3.88 26.79
C LYS A 45 7.13 -2.97 25.63
N VAL A 46 6.97 -1.69 25.94
CA VAL A 46 6.76 -0.65 24.93
C VAL A 46 8.08 -0.40 24.19
N LEU A 47 8.06 -0.49 22.87
CA LEU A 47 9.21 -0.24 22.00
C LEU A 47 9.27 1.23 21.59
N LYS A 48 8.12 1.77 21.16
CA LYS A 48 7.97 3.17 20.73
C LYS A 48 6.51 3.62 20.87
N ARG A 49 6.27 4.89 20.65
CA ARG A 49 4.94 5.52 20.61
C ARG A 49 4.72 6.13 19.23
N LEU A 50 3.52 5.92 18.67
CA LEU A 50 3.06 6.52 17.42
C LEU A 50 1.88 7.43 17.69
N ASN A 51 1.90 8.62 17.13
CA ASN A 51 0.81 9.58 17.25
C ASN A 51 -0.33 9.24 16.27
N ASN A 52 -1.52 9.77 16.55
CA ASN A 52 -2.64 9.68 15.61
C ASN A 52 -2.24 10.21 14.22
N LYS A 53 -2.86 9.64 13.20
CA LYS A 53 -2.62 9.89 11.76
C LYS A 53 -1.31 9.33 11.21
N THR A 54 -0.42 8.75 12.03
CA THR A 54 0.73 7.99 11.52
C THR A 54 0.23 6.78 10.73
N ILE A 55 0.72 6.61 9.50
CA ILE A 55 0.44 5.41 8.69
C ILE A 55 1.34 4.28 9.16
N VAL A 56 0.75 3.09 9.29
CA VAL A 56 1.46 1.83 9.51
C VAL A 56 1.09 0.84 8.42
N PHE A 57 2.04 -0.01 8.04
CA PHE A 57 1.78 -1.18 7.23
C PHE A 57 1.65 -2.40 8.13
N VAL A 58 0.58 -3.17 7.94
CA VAL A 58 0.28 -4.33 8.76
C VAL A 58 0.56 -5.58 7.96
N TYR A 59 1.44 -6.44 8.48
CA TYR A 59 1.74 -7.73 7.92
C TYR A 59 0.75 -8.79 8.40
N ASN A 60 0.36 -9.69 7.53
CA ASN A 60 -0.43 -10.88 7.87
C ASN A 60 -1.68 -10.55 8.72
N TYR A 61 -2.51 -9.64 8.19
CA TYR A 61 -3.77 -9.30 8.83
C TYR A 61 -4.77 -10.46 8.70
N ASP A 62 -4.82 -11.32 9.70
CA ASP A 62 -5.90 -12.29 9.86
C ASP A 62 -6.76 -11.93 11.06
N LYS A 63 -7.98 -11.44 10.81
CA LYS A 63 -8.97 -11.12 11.83
C LYS A 63 -9.32 -12.31 12.74
N ALA A 64 -9.12 -13.53 12.27
CA ALA A 64 -9.65 -14.72 12.90
C ALA A 64 -8.69 -15.39 13.90
N THR A 65 -7.37 -15.26 13.74
CA THR A 65 -6.42 -16.14 14.44
C THR A 65 -5.62 -15.51 15.56
N ASP A 66 -5.42 -14.19 15.59
CA ASP A 66 -4.42 -13.58 16.47
C ASP A 66 -4.95 -12.69 17.60
N GLY A 67 -6.24 -12.79 17.88
CA GLY A 67 -6.86 -11.90 18.87
C GLY A 67 -6.65 -10.44 18.40
N ASN A 68 -6.91 -9.46 19.15
CA ASN A 68 -6.93 -8.07 18.74
C ASN A 68 -5.55 -7.40 18.52
N TRP A 69 -4.46 -8.15 18.32
CA TRP A 69 -3.10 -7.61 18.12
C TRP A 69 -2.63 -7.79 16.69
N ILE A 70 -2.19 -6.71 16.05
CA ILE A 70 -1.65 -6.67 14.69
C ILE A 70 -0.15 -6.38 14.72
N TYR A 71 0.63 -7.07 13.86
CA TYR A 71 2.05 -6.81 13.69
C TYR A 71 2.26 -5.80 12.56
N THR A 72 3.13 -4.82 12.79
CA THR A 72 3.34 -3.69 11.88
C THR A 72 4.78 -3.58 11.43
N ASP A 73 5.02 -2.80 10.37
CA ASP A 73 6.33 -2.38 9.88
C ASP A 73 7.18 -1.59 10.91
N GLU A 74 6.58 -1.27 12.03
CA GLU A 74 7.26 -0.65 13.17
C GLU A 74 7.94 -1.69 14.11
N GLU A 75 8.07 -2.95 13.61
CA GLU A 75 8.70 -4.09 14.29
C GLU A 75 8.05 -4.45 15.63
N GLY A 76 6.75 -4.28 15.72
CA GLY A 76 6.02 -4.58 16.95
C GLY A 76 4.51 -4.65 16.77
N PHE A 77 3.85 -4.90 17.89
CA PHE A 77 2.42 -5.14 17.96
C PHE A 77 1.65 -3.90 18.44
N ILE A 78 0.53 -3.65 17.76
CA ILE A 78 -0.46 -2.63 18.13
C ILE A 78 -1.80 -3.35 18.34
N TYR A 79 -2.62 -2.87 19.27
CA TYR A 79 -3.97 -3.38 19.46
C TYR A 79 -4.87 -2.89 18.31
N ASN A 80 -5.60 -3.79 17.67
CA ASN A 80 -6.31 -3.52 16.42
C ASN A 80 -7.39 -2.43 16.53
N ASP A 81 -8.00 -2.24 17.71
CA ASP A 81 -9.00 -1.17 17.92
C ASP A 81 -8.40 0.25 17.99
N ARG A 82 -7.06 0.37 17.93
CA ARG A 82 -6.32 1.62 17.98
C ARG A 82 -5.92 2.15 16.60
N VAL A 83 -6.37 1.45 15.56
CA VAL A 83 -6.12 1.85 14.17
C VAL A 83 -7.43 1.94 13.41
N LYS A 84 -7.42 2.72 12.34
CA LYS A 84 -8.46 2.73 11.32
C LYS A 84 -7.84 2.30 10.00
N TRP A 85 -8.44 1.33 9.34
CA TRP A 85 -7.93 0.82 8.07
C TRP A 85 -8.17 1.84 6.96
N ILE A 86 -7.19 2.03 6.07
CA ILE A 86 -7.32 3.02 5.00
C ILE A 86 -8.47 2.67 4.06
N HIS A 87 -8.71 1.39 3.80
CA HIS A 87 -9.83 0.94 2.97
C HIS A 87 -11.24 1.17 3.59
N GLU A 88 -11.33 1.50 4.89
CA GLU A 88 -12.58 1.88 5.55
C GLU A 88 -12.96 3.35 5.33
N PHE A 89 -12.02 4.17 4.88
CA PHE A 89 -12.37 5.54 4.48
C PHE A 89 -13.09 5.54 3.12
N PRO A 90 -14.05 6.46 2.92
CA PRO A 90 -14.75 6.58 1.65
C PRO A 90 -13.78 6.76 0.47
N ILE A 91 -14.00 6.02 -0.60
CA ILE A 91 -13.30 6.27 -1.87
C ILE A 91 -13.83 7.57 -2.49
N ILE A 92 -12.97 8.37 -3.13
CA ILE A 92 -13.39 9.61 -3.79
C ILE A 92 -14.17 9.33 -5.07
N ALA A 93 -13.76 8.32 -5.84
CA ALA A 93 -14.36 7.84 -7.06
C ALA A 93 -13.78 6.50 -7.46
N LYS A 94 -14.47 5.75 -8.32
CA LYS A 94 -13.87 4.61 -9.01
C LYS A 94 -12.89 5.12 -10.06
N GLY A 95 -11.68 4.54 -10.09
CA GLY A 95 -10.66 4.91 -11.07
C GLY A 95 -11.08 4.57 -12.51
N ILE A 96 -10.56 5.34 -13.46
CA ILE A 96 -10.65 5.05 -14.90
C ILE A 96 -9.22 4.88 -15.42
N ALA A 97 -8.89 3.67 -15.87
CA ALA A 97 -7.58 3.39 -16.47
C ALA A 97 -7.65 3.58 -18.00
N LYS A 98 -6.69 4.32 -18.54
CA LYS A 98 -6.53 4.52 -19.99
C LYS A 98 -5.04 4.53 -20.33
N GLY A 99 -4.59 3.44 -20.95
CA GLY A 99 -3.18 3.27 -21.28
C GLY A 99 -2.32 3.29 -20.03
N ASN A 100 -1.39 4.21 -19.96
CA ASN A 100 -0.46 4.42 -18.86
C ASN A 100 -0.93 5.47 -17.82
N THR A 101 -2.21 5.75 -17.78
CA THR A 101 -2.80 6.74 -16.87
C THR A 101 -4.00 6.17 -16.13
N ILE A 102 -4.12 6.45 -14.83
CA ILE A 102 -5.32 6.21 -14.04
C ILE A 102 -5.81 7.54 -13.49
N VAL A 103 -7.09 7.82 -13.68
CA VAL A 103 -7.75 9.03 -13.20
C VAL A 103 -8.81 8.67 -12.19
N PHE A 104 -8.75 9.27 -11.01
CA PHE A 104 -9.81 9.26 -10.00
C PHE A 104 -10.42 10.66 -9.96
N GLU A 105 -11.70 10.77 -10.33
CA GLU A 105 -12.40 12.06 -10.43
C GLU A 105 -13.57 12.09 -9.46
N GLY A 106 -13.38 12.72 -8.31
CA GLY A 106 -14.42 13.02 -7.34
C GLY A 106 -14.94 14.44 -7.51
N LYS A 107 -15.90 14.85 -6.65
CA LYS A 107 -16.53 16.17 -6.73
C LYS A 107 -15.54 17.34 -6.53
N GLU A 108 -14.59 17.19 -5.62
CA GLU A 108 -13.64 18.25 -5.23
C GLU A 108 -12.19 17.82 -5.30
N ILE A 109 -11.95 16.54 -5.59
CA ILE A 109 -10.63 15.94 -5.58
C ILE A 109 -10.45 15.15 -6.87
N GLN A 110 -9.37 15.44 -7.58
CA GLN A 110 -8.91 14.65 -8.71
C GLN A 110 -7.51 14.14 -8.43
N VAL A 111 -7.25 12.88 -8.75
CA VAL A 111 -5.92 12.28 -8.70
C VAL A 111 -5.63 11.63 -10.04
N VAL A 112 -4.47 11.94 -10.60
CA VAL A 112 -4.00 11.39 -11.87
C VAL A 112 -2.64 10.73 -11.63
N LEU A 113 -2.59 9.41 -11.80
CA LEU A 113 -1.37 8.64 -11.79
C LEU A 113 -0.93 8.40 -13.24
N THR A 114 0.33 8.63 -13.55
CA THR A 114 0.89 8.35 -14.87
C THR A 114 2.16 7.50 -14.74
N SER A 115 2.24 6.41 -15.47
CA SER A 115 3.45 5.61 -15.65
C SER A 115 4.05 5.84 -17.04
N GLY A 116 5.22 5.30 -17.25
CA GLY A 116 5.84 5.33 -18.57
C GLY A 116 7.06 4.45 -18.64
N LYS A 117 7.61 4.33 -19.86
CA LYS A 117 8.82 3.55 -20.07
C LYS A 117 9.97 4.11 -19.24
N PHE A 118 10.70 3.23 -18.57
CA PHE A 118 11.94 3.59 -17.90
C PHE A 118 13.02 4.03 -18.91
N ASP A 119 13.66 5.14 -18.65
CA ASP A 119 14.69 5.70 -19.51
C ASP A 119 16.04 5.64 -18.81
N LYS A 120 16.76 4.54 -19.06
CA LYS A 120 18.08 4.27 -18.47
C LYS A 120 19.07 5.44 -18.61
N SER A 121 18.97 6.25 -19.67
CA SER A 121 19.89 7.36 -19.90
C SER A 121 19.77 8.52 -18.90
N LYS A 122 18.70 8.52 -18.10
CA LYS A 122 18.38 9.57 -17.11
C LYS A 122 18.69 9.18 -15.67
N HIS A 123 19.30 8.01 -15.48
CA HIS A 123 19.53 7.45 -14.15
C HIS A 123 20.98 7.04 -13.97
N SER A 124 21.47 7.10 -12.74
CA SER A 124 22.73 6.50 -12.29
C SER A 124 22.48 5.12 -11.68
N PHE A 125 23.51 4.27 -11.72
CA PHE A 125 23.39 2.89 -11.27
C PHE A 125 24.57 2.45 -10.46
N GLU A 126 24.32 1.69 -9.40
CA GLU A 126 25.29 0.81 -8.76
C GLU A 126 24.85 -0.64 -9.00
N TYR A 127 25.85 -1.51 -9.19
CA TYR A 127 25.61 -2.92 -9.49
C TYR A 127 26.16 -3.78 -8.38
N TYR A 128 25.52 -4.94 -8.13
CA TYR A 128 26.01 -5.89 -7.15
C TYR A 128 27.44 -6.32 -7.47
N LYS A 129 28.29 -6.39 -6.45
CA LYS A 129 29.72 -6.79 -6.62
C LYS A 129 29.86 -8.20 -7.22
N ASP A 130 28.99 -9.10 -6.81
CA ASP A 130 29.00 -10.51 -7.20
C ASP A 130 28.10 -10.81 -8.42
N SER A 131 27.37 -9.81 -8.91
CA SER A 131 26.48 -9.91 -10.07
C SER A 131 26.48 -8.62 -10.88
N PRO A 132 27.47 -8.40 -11.76
CA PRO A 132 27.62 -7.13 -12.49
C PRO A 132 26.46 -6.77 -13.43
N SER A 133 25.55 -7.70 -13.70
CA SER A 133 24.31 -7.44 -14.45
C SER A 133 23.13 -7.06 -13.53
N GLY A 134 23.27 -7.26 -12.23
CA GLY A 134 22.23 -6.97 -11.25
C GLY A 134 22.33 -5.54 -10.73
N VAL A 135 21.23 -4.80 -10.79
CA VAL A 135 21.12 -3.42 -10.30
C VAL A 135 20.83 -3.42 -8.81
N GLU A 136 21.73 -2.85 -8.02
CA GLU A 136 21.58 -2.72 -6.57
C GLU A 136 20.94 -1.38 -6.20
N VAL A 137 21.38 -0.30 -6.84
CA VAL A 137 20.96 1.06 -6.53
C VAL A 137 20.63 1.81 -7.83
N ILE A 138 19.60 2.63 -7.80
CA ILE A 138 19.24 3.58 -8.87
C ILE A 138 19.10 4.96 -8.24
N ASP A 139 19.84 5.95 -8.76
CA ASP A 139 19.84 7.33 -8.26
C ASP A 139 20.07 7.42 -6.74
N ASP A 140 21.07 6.72 -6.23
CA ASP A 140 21.45 6.64 -4.82
C ASP A 140 20.36 6.07 -3.88
N LYS A 141 19.39 5.32 -4.44
CA LYS A 141 18.28 4.71 -3.68
C LYS A 141 18.14 3.22 -4.00
N LEU A 142 17.71 2.45 -3.00
CA LEU A 142 17.26 1.08 -3.21
C LEU A 142 15.95 1.09 -4.01
N PRO A 143 15.90 0.42 -5.19
CA PRO A 143 14.72 0.44 -6.03
C PRO A 143 13.66 -0.54 -5.51
N TYR A 144 12.41 -0.08 -5.39
CA TYR A 144 11.25 -0.94 -5.15
C TYR A 144 10.69 -1.44 -6.48
N GLY A 145 10.21 -2.68 -6.52
CA GLY A 145 9.58 -3.28 -7.70
C GLY A 145 10.55 -4.02 -8.61
N THR A 146 11.86 -3.97 -8.35
CA THR A 146 12.86 -4.71 -9.08
C THR A 146 13.50 -5.76 -8.17
N ASP A 147 13.79 -6.92 -8.68
CA ASP A 147 14.57 -7.95 -7.97
C ASP A 147 16.00 -7.99 -8.56
N GLY A 148 16.72 -6.89 -8.42
CA GLY A 148 18.05 -6.70 -9.03
C GLY A 148 18.03 -6.56 -10.55
N LYS A 149 16.86 -6.53 -11.19
CA LYS A 149 16.74 -6.34 -12.64
C LYS A 149 16.60 -4.86 -13.00
N MET A 150 17.00 -4.53 -14.22
CA MET A 150 16.77 -3.19 -14.78
C MET A 150 15.27 -2.97 -14.96
N PRO A 151 14.67 -1.90 -14.44
CA PRO A 151 13.26 -1.61 -14.61
C PRO A 151 12.89 -1.41 -16.09
N THR A 152 11.64 -1.69 -16.42
CA THR A 152 11.04 -1.39 -17.73
C THR A 152 10.08 -0.20 -17.68
N THR A 153 9.46 0.02 -16.51
CA THR A 153 8.49 1.09 -16.28
C THR A 153 8.72 1.79 -14.94
N GLU A 154 8.27 3.04 -14.86
CA GLU A 154 8.38 3.89 -13.69
C GLU A 154 7.16 4.81 -13.56
N TYR A 155 6.91 5.37 -12.37
CA TYR A 155 5.99 6.49 -12.21
C TYR A 155 6.56 7.74 -12.88
N LYS A 156 5.79 8.36 -13.77
CA LYS A 156 6.16 9.62 -14.43
C LYS A 156 5.61 10.83 -13.69
N SER A 157 4.39 10.72 -13.16
CA SER A 157 3.78 11.78 -12.35
C SER A 157 2.66 11.27 -11.46
N ILE A 158 2.46 11.95 -10.34
CA ILE A 158 1.30 11.88 -9.48
C ILE A 158 0.80 13.31 -9.34
N VAL A 159 -0.32 13.63 -10.03
CA VAL A 159 -0.91 14.96 -10.04
C VAL A 159 -2.20 14.91 -9.22
N ILE A 160 -2.33 15.82 -8.28
CA ILE A 160 -3.46 15.90 -7.38
C ILE A 160 -4.05 17.31 -7.49
N ASN A 161 -5.36 17.40 -7.61
CA ASN A 161 -6.09 18.66 -7.54
C ASN A 161 -7.13 18.57 -6.44
N ILE A 162 -7.07 19.44 -5.47
CA ILE A 162 -8.02 19.53 -4.36
C ILE A 162 -8.67 20.90 -4.38
N ARG A 163 -9.99 20.95 -4.61
CA ARG A 163 -10.78 22.21 -4.64
C ARG A 163 -10.16 23.26 -5.58
N GLY A 164 -9.70 22.81 -6.76
CA GLY A 164 -9.09 23.66 -7.77
C GLY A 164 -7.63 24.06 -7.52
N LYS A 165 -7.02 23.56 -6.43
CA LYS A 165 -5.60 23.79 -6.15
C LYS A 165 -4.78 22.53 -6.46
N GLN A 166 -3.74 22.69 -7.27
CA GLN A 166 -2.80 21.60 -7.53
C GLN A 166 -1.90 21.39 -6.33
N VAL A 167 -1.77 20.12 -5.93
CA VAL A 167 -0.85 19.66 -4.91
C VAL A 167 0.30 18.95 -5.62
N SER A 168 1.52 19.42 -5.38
CA SER A 168 2.73 18.79 -5.93
C SER A 168 3.32 17.81 -4.92
N LEU A 169 3.53 16.58 -5.35
CA LEU A 169 4.39 15.66 -4.64
C LEU A 169 5.84 15.91 -5.01
N PRO A 170 6.77 15.89 -4.05
CA PRO A 170 8.18 15.92 -4.39
C PRO A 170 8.55 14.68 -5.19
N LYS A 171 9.53 14.77 -6.08
CA LYS A 171 9.93 13.64 -6.93
C LYS A 171 10.35 12.43 -6.08
N ASP A 172 10.95 12.66 -4.92
CA ASP A 172 11.33 11.63 -3.96
C ASP A 172 10.16 10.81 -3.40
N ALA A 173 8.93 11.29 -3.57
CA ALA A 173 7.75 10.54 -3.14
C ALA A 173 7.48 9.30 -4.02
N TYR A 174 8.07 9.20 -5.21
CA TYR A 174 7.79 8.10 -6.15
C TYR A 174 8.96 7.74 -7.09
N SER A 175 10.12 8.42 -7.02
CA SER A 175 11.21 8.23 -8.00
C SER A 175 11.98 6.91 -7.85
N ASP A 176 11.81 6.19 -6.76
CA ASP A 176 12.41 4.88 -6.47
C ASP A 176 11.39 3.73 -6.57
N LEU A 177 10.18 4.03 -7.08
CA LEU A 177 9.11 3.07 -7.28
C LEU A 177 9.02 2.68 -8.75
N TYR A 178 9.32 1.42 -9.03
CA TYR A 178 9.37 0.88 -10.39
C TYR A 178 8.31 -0.20 -10.59
N GLU A 179 8.09 -0.59 -11.85
CA GLU A 179 7.12 -1.60 -12.28
C GLU A 179 5.72 -1.40 -11.69
N PRO A 180 5.15 -0.17 -11.76
CA PRO A 180 3.85 0.10 -11.17
C PRO A 180 2.72 -0.68 -11.85
N THR A 181 1.81 -1.24 -11.05
CA THR A 181 0.63 -1.94 -11.55
C THR A 181 -0.49 -0.95 -11.87
N PHE A 182 -0.68 -0.63 -13.15
CA PHE A 182 -1.67 0.34 -13.62
C PHE A 182 -3.02 -0.31 -13.94
N SER A 183 -3.72 -0.72 -12.89
CA SER A 183 -5.07 -1.28 -12.92
C SER A 183 -5.94 -0.64 -11.84
N ILE A 184 -7.22 -0.45 -12.13
CA ILE A 184 -8.18 0.14 -11.19
C ILE A 184 -8.42 -0.74 -9.95
N ASP A 185 -8.15 -2.04 -10.04
CA ASP A 185 -8.30 -2.97 -8.92
C ASP A 185 -7.10 -2.94 -7.97
N HIS A 186 -5.99 -2.33 -8.41
CA HIS A 186 -4.75 -2.24 -7.64
C HIS A 186 -4.45 -0.81 -7.15
N ASN A 187 -5.29 0.15 -7.53
CA ASN A 187 -5.10 1.54 -7.14
C ASN A 187 -6.41 2.12 -6.59
N SER A 188 -6.32 2.82 -5.48
CA SER A 188 -7.49 3.46 -4.86
C SER A 188 -7.13 4.79 -4.23
N VAL A 189 -8.13 5.64 -4.07
CA VAL A 189 -7.98 6.94 -3.43
C VAL A 189 -9.08 7.11 -2.39
N HIS A 190 -8.69 7.25 -1.15
CA HIS A 190 -9.57 7.36 0.01
C HIS A 190 -9.46 8.74 0.64
N TYR A 191 -10.55 9.23 1.21
CA TYR A 191 -10.58 10.55 1.82
C TYR A 191 -11.18 10.54 3.23
N ASP A 192 -10.35 10.89 4.20
CA ASP A 192 -10.78 11.24 5.55
C ASP A 192 -11.24 12.68 5.58
N LYS A 193 -12.55 12.87 5.42
CA LYS A 193 -13.17 14.20 5.37
C LYS A 193 -13.06 14.94 6.71
N GLU A 194 -13.04 14.23 7.82
CA GLU A 194 -13.00 14.81 9.15
C GLU A 194 -11.66 15.49 9.42
N ASN A 195 -10.58 14.86 9.00
CA ASN A 195 -9.22 15.36 9.19
C ASN A 195 -8.65 16.09 7.95
N ASP A 196 -9.40 16.14 6.83
CA ASP A 196 -8.94 16.64 5.53
C ASP A 196 -7.66 15.93 5.05
N ILE A 197 -7.69 14.58 5.06
CA ILE A 197 -6.56 13.74 4.66
C ILE A 197 -6.95 12.88 3.47
N LEU A 198 -6.14 12.94 2.41
CA LEU A 198 -6.24 12.08 1.25
C LEU A 198 -5.17 10.99 1.33
N TYR A 199 -5.59 9.75 1.13
CA TYR A 199 -4.73 8.58 1.02
C TYR A 199 -4.80 8.03 -0.41
N ILE A 200 -3.67 7.95 -1.07
CA ILE A 200 -3.54 7.31 -2.39
C ILE A 200 -2.82 5.99 -2.16
N VAL A 201 -3.45 4.89 -2.53
CA VAL A 201 -2.90 3.55 -2.33
C VAL A 201 -2.66 2.90 -3.68
N ALA A 202 -1.45 2.36 -3.87
CA ALA A 202 -1.11 1.54 -5.01
C ALA A 202 -0.54 0.19 -4.54
N ASN A 203 -1.03 -0.87 -5.16
CA ASN A 203 -0.65 -2.24 -4.89
C ASN A 203 0.07 -2.80 -6.13
N ASN A 204 1.39 -2.87 -6.07
CA ASN A 204 2.25 -3.23 -7.20
C ASN A 204 2.63 -4.72 -7.15
N ASN A 205 1.62 -5.59 -7.18
CA ASN A 205 1.75 -7.04 -7.04
C ASN A 205 2.40 -7.73 -8.24
N TYR A 206 2.44 -7.09 -9.41
CA TYR A 206 3.03 -7.64 -10.62
C TYR A 206 4.50 -7.24 -10.82
N ALA A 207 5.04 -6.43 -9.91
CA ALA A 207 6.47 -6.15 -9.88
C ALA A 207 7.27 -7.42 -9.56
N GLU A 208 8.50 -7.52 -10.03
CA GLU A 208 9.40 -8.65 -9.72
C GLU A 208 9.60 -8.81 -8.20
N ARG A 209 9.71 -7.68 -7.50
CA ARG A 209 9.63 -7.60 -6.05
C ARG A 209 8.37 -6.83 -5.67
N PRO A 210 7.27 -7.52 -5.31
CA PRO A 210 6.00 -6.88 -5.01
C PRO A 210 6.10 -5.90 -3.84
N TYR A 211 5.39 -4.76 -3.96
CA TYR A 211 5.31 -3.78 -2.89
C TYR A 211 3.97 -3.05 -2.92
N LYS A 212 3.57 -2.53 -1.78
CA LYS A 212 2.43 -1.60 -1.66
C LYS A 212 2.94 -0.23 -1.25
N VAL A 213 2.27 0.82 -1.67
CA VAL A 213 2.59 2.18 -1.25
C VAL A 213 1.32 2.95 -0.92
N CYS A 214 1.40 3.76 0.13
CA CYS A 214 0.37 4.72 0.52
C CYS A 214 1.00 6.12 0.64
N TRP A 215 0.47 7.08 -0.11
CA TRP A 215 0.82 8.50 0.03
C TRP A 215 -0.25 9.22 0.83
N GLN A 216 0.18 10.05 1.78
CA GLN A 216 -0.67 10.87 2.62
C GLN A 216 -0.54 12.34 2.27
N ILE A 217 -1.69 12.97 1.99
CA ILE A 217 -1.82 14.39 1.76
C ILE A 217 -2.78 14.97 2.79
N GLU A 218 -2.29 15.79 3.71
CA GLU A 218 -3.09 16.42 4.76
C GLU A 218 -3.30 17.89 4.43
N LYS A 219 -4.58 18.34 4.38
CA LYS A 219 -4.96 19.73 4.13
C LYS A 219 -4.31 20.30 2.86
N GLY A 220 -4.21 19.47 1.81
CA GLY A 220 -3.60 19.86 0.56
C GLY A 220 -2.07 19.93 0.57
N VAL A 221 -1.40 19.35 1.55
CA VAL A 221 0.08 19.28 1.63
C VAL A 221 0.51 17.83 1.72
N TYR A 222 1.47 17.43 0.88
CA TYR A 222 2.11 16.12 0.99
C TYR A 222 2.81 15.99 2.35
N LYS A 223 2.57 14.91 3.05
CA LYS A 223 3.16 14.63 4.36
C LYS A 223 4.22 13.56 4.29
N GLU A 224 3.83 12.38 3.87
CA GLU A 224 4.69 11.21 3.84
C GLU A 224 4.18 10.16 2.86
N ARG A 225 5.00 9.17 2.61
CA ARG A 225 4.58 7.90 2.05
C ARG A 225 4.98 6.77 3.00
N LYS A 226 4.21 5.71 2.99
CA LYS A 226 4.54 4.44 3.63
C LYS A 226 4.63 3.37 2.55
N ILE A 227 5.67 2.54 2.61
CA ILE A 227 5.84 1.41 1.71
C ILE A 227 5.71 0.13 2.53
N GLY A 228 4.92 -0.79 2.05
CA GLY A 228 4.87 -2.16 2.50
C GLY A 228 5.66 -3.03 1.54
N ASP A 229 6.80 -3.54 1.97
CA ASP A 229 7.58 -4.52 1.23
C ASP A 229 6.96 -5.90 1.45
N LEU A 230 6.60 -6.59 0.38
CA LEU A 230 5.92 -7.89 0.42
C LEU A 230 6.90 -9.07 0.33
N VAL A 231 8.19 -8.82 0.40
CA VAL A 231 9.22 -9.86 0.41
C VAL A 231 9.50 -10.28 1.84
N TYR A 232 9.29 -11.56 2.11
CA TYR A 232 9.58 -12.25 3.36
C TYR A 232 10.97 -12.90 3.31
#